data_4494016e59ef55857c768309d428bde9
#
_entry.id   4494016e59ef55857c768309d428bde9
#
_cell.length_a   1.000
_cell.length_b   1.000
_cell.length_c   1.000
_cell.angle_alpha   90.00
_cell.angle_beta   90.00
_cell.angle_gamma   90.00
#
_symmetry.space_group_name_H-M   'P 1'
#
loop_
_entity.id
_entity.type
_entity.pdbx_description
1 polymer ?
#
loop_
_entity_poly.entity_id
_entity_poly.type
_entity_poly.pdbx_seq_one_letter_code
_entity_poly.pdbx_strand_id
1 'polypeptide(L)'
;ATTLALMDIKTDKVRITTYDTATGAAAAANRALADGNRLILGPLLADDARIVGPIAAKANVPVISFSNDTSVAGSNIFLMGYTPNQSIERVIGFARQKGLSNFGALVPRGTYGERAGNALLRAVEQAGGTVVSMQTFDRTPASITAAVKKLQASSSYDALLIADSGRVALQVAPIVRKNGGANARLLGTEIWNTEESLAASPVLRGAWYASVSDGLYRQLATKYRTRYGSAPFRLSSMGYDAVLLTVRIAQDWKPGSPFPTARLRDPGGFAGIDGAFRFNRNGIAERALEVSEVGAGTISVVDPAPRGFGN
;
A
#
# COMPACT_ATOMS: atom_id res chain seq x y z
N ALA A 1 -10.52 -3.48 -14.06
CA ALA A 1 -10.96 -2.51 -13.04
C ALA A 1 -11.25 -1.14 -13.68
N THR A 2 -10.36 -0.57 -14.47
CA THR A 2 -10.55 0.74 -15.13
C THR A 2 -11.79 0.78 -16.01
N THR A 3 -12.02 -0.24 -16.82
CA THR A 3 -13.23 -0.37 -17.65
C THR A 3 -14.50 -0.44 -16.80
N LEU A 4 -14.46 -1.18 -15.69
CA LEU A 4 -15.59 -1.27 -14.77
C LEU A 4 -15.88 0.08 -14.12
N ALA A 5 -14.86 0.83 -13.74
CA ALA A 5 -15.02 2.16 -13.18
C ALA A 5 -15.74 3.11 -14.15
N LEU A 6 -15.35 3.12 -15.44
CA LEU A 6 -16.03 3.94 -16.46
C LEU A 6 -17.50 3.56 -16.63
N MET A 7 -17.81 2.26 -16.59
CA MET A 7 -19.19 1.79 -16.69
C MET A 7 -20.04 2.20 -15.50
N ASP A 8 -19.47 2.11 -14.28
CA ASP A 8 -20.16 2.49 -13.05
C ASP A 8 -20.44 4.00 -12.99
N ILE A 9 -19.49 4.82 -13.47
CA ILE A 9 -19.60 6.29 -13.43
C ILE A 9 -20.49 6.82 -14.57
N LYS A 10 -20.60 6.09 -15.69
CA LYS A 10 -21.40 6.47 -16.87
C LYS A 10 -21.06 7.87 -17.39
N THR A 11 -19.77 8.16 -17.56
CA THR A 11 -19.29 9.45 -18.08
C THR A 11 -18.85 9.34 -19.53
N ASP A 12 -19.03 10.41 -20.30
CA ASP A 12 -18.50 10.61 -21.64
C ASP A 12 -17.28 11.54 -21.68
N LYS A 13 -16.90 12.09 -20.52
CA LYS A 13 -15.81 13.06 -20.39
C LYS A 13 -14.42 12.44 -20.44
N VAL A 14 -14.30 11.13 -20.21
CA VAL A 14 -13.04 10.40 -20.17
C VAL A 14 -13.13 9.17 -21.05
N ARG A 15 -12.15 9.01 -21.94
CA ARG A 15 -11.94 7.81 -22.73
C ARG A 15 -10.64 7.15 -22.29
N ILE A 16 -10.67 5.84 -22.07
CA ILE A 16 -9.49 5.04 -21.74
C ILE A 16 -9.12 4.14 -22.91
N THR A 17 -7.86 4.22 -23.34
CA THR A 17 -7.26 3.31 -24.32
C THR A 17 -6.17 2.49 -23.62
N THR A 18 -6.19 1.19 -23.82
CA THR A 18 -5.23 0.26 -23.18
C THR A 18 -4.06 0.02 -24.11
N TYR A 19 -2.85 0.07 -23.54
CA TYR A 19 -1.57 -0.23 -24.20
C TYR A 19 -0.85 -1.29 -23.40
N ASP A 20 -0.38 -2.34 -24.07
CA ASP A 20 0.32 -3.46 -23.45
C ASP A 20 1.81 -3.15 -23.32
N THR A 21 2.32 -3.14 -22.09
CA THR A 21 3.76 -2.94 -21.80
C THR A 21 4.58 -4.22 -21.96
N ALA A 22 3.96 -5.39 -22.10
CA ALA A 22 4.69 -6.64 -22.37
C ALA A 22 5.48 -6.61 -23.68
N THR A 23 5.03 -5.78 -24.64
CA THR A 23 5.72 -5.54 -25.93
C THR A 23 6.78 -4.44 -25.85
N GLY A 24 7.02 -3.88 -24.68
CA GLY A 24 7.97 -2.80 -24.39
C GLY A 24 7.28 -1.54 -23.86
N ALA A 25 7.70 -1.11 -22.67
CA ALA A 25 7.14 0.05 -21.99
C ALA A 25 7.33 1.35 -22.80
N ALA A 26 8.51 1.52 -23.43
CA ALA A 26 8.80 2.69 -24.28
C ALA A 26 7.87 2.76 -25.51
N ALA A 27 7.69 1.63 -26.19
CA ALA A 27 6.82 1.56 -27.36
C ALA A 27 5.34 1.85 -27.00
N ALA A 28 4.87 1.29 -25.87
CA ALA A 28 3.53 1.54 -25.36
C ALA A 28 3.31 3.03 -25.02
N ALA A 29 4.26 3.66 -24.33
CA ALA A 29 4.20 5.08 -24.01
C ALA A 29 4.21 5.97 -25.26
N ASN A 30 5.07 5.70 -26.22
CA ASN A 30 5.15 6.46 -27.47
C ASN A 30 3.85 6.36 -28.27
N ARG A 31 3.24 5.17 -28.36
CA ARG A 31 1.93 5.01 -29.01
C ARG A 31 0.83 5.77 -28.28
N ALA A 32 0.79 5.68 -26.96
CA ALA A 32 -0.19 6.40 -26.16
C ALA A 32 -0.12 7.92 -26.40
N LEU A 33 1.08 8.48 -26.47
CA LEU A 33 1.29 9.90 -26.73
C LEU A 33 0.95 10.28 -28.18
N ALA A 34 1.32 9.43 -29.16
CA ALA A 34 0.98 9.64 -30.57
C ALA A 34 -0.54 9.65 -30.81
N ASP A 35 -1.28 8.86 -30.06
CA ASP A 35 -2.76 8.83 -30.09
C ASP A 35 -3.41 10.03 -29.37
N GLY A 36 -2.61 10.95 -28.83
CA GLY A 36 -3.08 12.19 -28.21
C GLY A 36 -3.52 12.05 -26.76
N ASN A 37 -3.19 10.96 -26.07
CA ASN A 37 -3.49 10.81 -24.64
C ASN A 37 -2.73 11.85 -23.80
N ARG A 38 -3.42 12.41 -22.81
CA ARG A 38 -2.93 13.52 -21.96
C ARG A 38 -2.67 13.13 -20.51
N LEU A 39 -2.95 11.88 -20.14
CA LEU A 39 -2.69 11.28 -18.85
C LEU A 39 -2.42 9.80 -19.08
N ILE A 40 -1.43 9.25 -18.36
CA ILE A 40 -1.11 7.81 -18.37
C ILE A 40 -1.44 7.24 -17.00
N LEU A 41 -2.28 6.20 -16.97
CA LEU A 41 -2.58 5.40 -15.78
C LEU A 41 -1.81 4.09 -15.84
N GLY A 42 -0.89 3.88 -14.92
CA GLY A 42 0.12 2.84 -14.95
C GLY A 42 1.50 3.43 -15.27
N PRO A 43 2.54 2.58 -15.41
CA PRO A 43 2.50 1.13 -15.25
C PRO A 43 2.52 0.67 -13.78
N LEU A 44 2.44 -0.65 -13.58
CA LEU A 44 2.53 -1.26 -12.25
C LEU A 44 3.99 -1.41 -11.79
N LEU A 45 4.88 -1.81 -12.70
CA LEU A 45 6.26 -2.12 -12.36
C LEU A 45 7.13 -0.85 -12.34
N ALA A 46 8.03 -0.77 -11.36
CA ALA A 46 8.93 0.37 -11.19
C ALA A 46 9.86 0.58 -12.40
N ASP A 47 10.39 -0.50 -12.97
CA ASP A 47 11.28 -0.42 -14.11
C ASP A 47 10.58 0.15 -15.35
N ASP A 48 9.33 -0.25 -15.57
CA ASP A 48 8.51 0.33 -16.63
C ASP A 48 8.21 1.82 -16.36
N ALA A 49 7.93 2.19 -15.10
CA ALA A 49 7.71 3.59 -14.73
C ALA A 49 8.94 4.46 -14.97
N ARG A 50 10.14 3.96 -14.73
CA ARG A 50 11.41 4.66 -15.05
C ARG A 50 11.59 4.91 -16.53
N ILE A 51 11.02 4.07 -17.37
CA ILE A 51 11.05 4.21 -18.84
C ILE A 51 9.94 5.16 -19.31
N VAL A 52 8.71 4.94 -18.85
CA VAL A 52 7.53 5.70 -19.29
C VAL A 52 7.58 7.16 -18.83
N GLY A 53 8.02 7.42 -17.60
CA GLY A 53 8.03 8.76 -17.01
C GLY A 53 8.76 9.81 -17.85
N PRO A 54 10.04 9.62 -18.19
CA PRO A 54 10.79 10.58 -19.02
C PRO A 54 10.19 10.79 -20.41
N ILE A 55 9.66 9.75 -21.03
CA ILE A 55 9.00 9.83 -22.34
C ILE A 55 7.76 10.72 -22.24
N ALA A 56 6.91 10.48 -21.26
CA ALA A 56 5.70 11.27 -21.02
C ALA A 56 6.03 12.72 -20.60
N ALA A 57 7.09 12.94 -19.83
CA ALA A 57 7.51 14.26 -19.40
C ALA A 57 7.87 15.19 -20.58
N LYS A 58 8.51 14.66 -21.62
CA LYS A 58 8.82 15.42 -22.85
C LYS A 58 7.56 15.93 -23.57
N ALA A 59 6.46 15.23 -23.41
CA ALA A 59 5.16 15.60 -23.97
C ALA A 59 4.28 16.39 -22.96
N ASN A 60 4.83 16.75 -21.79
CA ASN A 60 4.09 17.38 -20.68
C ASN A 60 2.87 16.57 -20.22
N VAL A 61 3.01 15.24 -20.19
CA VAL A 61 1.96 14.30 -19.78
C VAL A 61 2.31 13.69 -18.44
N PRO A 62 1.44 13.80 -17.41
CA PRO A 62 1.67 13.15 -16.14
C PRO A 62 1.39 11.65 -16.19
N VAL A 63 2.06 10.90 -15.32
CA VAL A 63 1.95 9.46 -15.16
C VAL A 63 1.47 9.17 -13.74
N ILE A 64 0.39 8.41 -13.59
CA ILE A 64 -0.06 7.87 -12.30
C ILE A 64 0.30 6.38 -12.31
N SER A 65 1.45 6.06 -11.72
CA SER A 65 1.94 4.68 -11.62
C SER A 65 1.32 3.97 -10.42
N PHE A 66 1.13 2.67 -10.54
CA PHE A 66 0.68 1.78 -9.45
C PHE A 66 1.85 1.11 -8.72
N SER A 67 3.08 1.48 -9.02
CA SER A 67 4.26 0.99 -8.32
C SER A 67 4.26 1.41 -6.85
N ASN A 68 4.84 0.56 -6.02
CA ASN A 68 5.13 0.84 -4.60
C ASN A 68 6.60 1.27 -4.37
N ASP A 69 7.38 1.41 -5.43
CA ASP A 69 8.76 1.89 -5.36
C ASP A 69 8.80 3.42 -5.34
N THR A 70 8.94 3.99 -4.15
CA THR A 70 8.96 5.44 -3.96
C THR A 70 10.10 6.16 -4.67
N SER A 71 11.15 5.44 -5.08
CA SER A 71 12.29 6.03 -5.82
C SER A 71 11.94 6.47 -7.24
N VAL A 72 10.81 6.00 -7.80
CA VAL A 72 10.38 6.42 -9.14
C VAL A 72 9.44 7.64 -9.12
N ALA A 73 9.00 8.06 -7.93
CA ALA A 73 8.14 9.23 -7.78
C ALA A 73 8.88 10.54 -8.05
N GLY A 74 8.12 11.53 -8.42
CA GLY A 74 8.64 12.88 -8.67
C GLY A 74 8.60 13.27 -10.14
N SER A 75 9.02 14.50 -10.45
CA SER A 75 8.83 15.09 -11.77
C SER A 75 7.35 15.01 -12.21
N ASN A 76 7.03 14.21 -13.22
CA ASN A 76 5.68 13.97 -13.70
C ASN A 76 5.07 12.62 -13.25
N ILE A 77 5.76 11.86 -12.38
CA ILE A 77 5.30 10.55 -11.91
C ILE A 77 4.68 10.67 -10.52
N PHE A 78 3.42 10.27 -10.42
CA PHE A 78 2.65 10.14 -9.19
C PHE A 78 2.46 8.66 -8.88
N LEU A 79 2.64 8.25 -7.61
CA LEU A 79 2.53 6.87 -7.18
C LEU A 79 1.26 6.62 -6.37
N MET A 80 0.47 5.66 -6.79
CA MET A 80 -0.68 5.16 -6.05
C MET A 80 -0.40 3.87 -5.27
N GLY A 81 0.75 3.23 -5.46
CA GLY A 81 1.10 1.99 -4.78
C GLY A 81 1.07 2.11 -3.25
N TYR A 82 0.75 1.01 -2.58
CA TYR A 82 0.82 0.94 -1.13
C TYR A 82 2.27 0.84 -0.69
N THR A 83 2.65 1.61 0.34
CA THR A 83 4.01 1.62 0.86
C THR A 83 4.05 1.15 2.32
N PRO A 84 5.10 0.44 2.74
CA PRO A 84 5.21 0.00 4.13
C PRO A 84 5.32 1.17 5.11
N ASN A 85 5.85 2.31 4.68
CA ASN A 85 6.07 3.48 5.54
C ASN A 85 4.80 3.94 6.24
N GLN A 86 3.72 4.15 5.49
CA GLN A 86 2.47 4.67 6.05
C GLN A 86 1.78 3.64 6.95
N SER A 87 1.81 2.37 6.56
CA SER A 87 1.26 1.28 7.36
C SER A 87 1.99 1.14 8.68
N ILE A 88 3.31 1.14 8.66
CA ILE A 88 4.15 1.02 9.86
C ILE A 88 3.98 2.24 10.77
N GLU A 89 4.02 3.45 10.21
CA GLU A 89 3.78 4.68 10.96
C GLU A 89 2.42 4.66 11.67
N ARG A 90 1.38 4.22 10.96
CA ARG A 90 0.02 4.14 11.49
C ARG A 90 -0.10 3.12 12.63
N VAL A 91 0.40 1.90 12.46
CA VAL A 91 0.30 0.84 13.49
C VAL A 91 1.20 1.13 14.69
N ILE A 92 2.38 1.72 14.49
CA ILE A 92 3.26 2.14 15.59
C ILE A 92 2.61 3.27 16.40
N GLY A 93 2.06 4.28 15.74
CA GLY A 93 1.32 5.34 16.42
C GLY A 93 0.18 4.79 17.28
N PHE A 94 -0.60 3.87 16.75
CA PHE A 94 -1.67 3.19 17.49
C PHE A 94 -1.12 2.37 18.68
N ALA A 95 -0.07 1.59 18.47
CA ALA A 95 0.56 0.81 19.54
C ALA A 95 1.09 1.72 20.67
N ARG A 96 1.67 2.87 20.33
CA ARG A 96 2.09 3.87 21.32
C ARG A 96 0.93 4.44 22.13
N GLN A 97 -0.18 4.76 21.46
CA GLN A 97 -1.40 5.22 22.16
C GLN A 97 -1.95 4.16 23.13
N LYS A 98 -1.68 2.87 22.86
CA LYS A 98 -2.03 1.75 23.73
C LYS A 98 -0.98 1.47 24.82
N GLY A 99 0.07 2.29 24.93
CA GLY A 99 1.07 2.22 25.99
C GLY A 99 2.28 1.34 25.68
N LEU A 100 2.40 0.79 24.47
CA LEU A 100 3.56 -0.03 24.09
C LEU A 100 4.74 0.90 23.73
N SER A 101 5.93 0.61 24.26
CA SER A 101 7.09 1.51 24.15
C SER A 101 8.31 0.87 23.53
N ASN A 102 8.52 -0.42 23.75
CA ASN A 102 9.71 -1.16 23.32
C ASN A 102 9.36 -2.06 22.16
N PHE A 103 9.94 -1.76 21.00
CA PHE A 103 9.62 -2.44 19.75
C PHE A 103 10.77 -3.30 19.28
N GLY A 104 10.47 -4.55 18.96
CA GLY A 104 11.32 -5.42 18.17
C GLY A 104 10.84 -5.47 16.72
N ALA A 105 11.69 -5.92 15.81
CA ALA A 105 11.30 -6.16 14.43
C ALA A 105 12.02 -7.34 13.81
N LEU A 106 11.28 -8.05 12.96
CA LEU A 106 11.78 -9.03 12.01
C LEU A 106 11.48 -8.54 10.60
N VAL A 107 12.53 -8.34 9.82
CA VAL A 107 12.44 -7.83 8.46
C VAL A 107 13.05 -8.83 7.47
N PRO A 108 12.40 -9.09 6.33
CA PRO A 108 12.97 -9.98 5.33
C PRO A 108 14.21 -9.35 4.68
N ARG A 109 15.12 -10.19 4.23
CA ARG A 109 16.25 -9.73 3.40
C ARG A 109 15.72 -9.13 2.08
N GLY A 110 16.33 -8.04 1.64
CA GLY A 110 16.01 -7.36 0.39
C GLY A 110 15.32 -6.02 0.57
N THR A 111 14.95 -5.41 -0.53
CA THR A 111 14.49 -4.01 -0.61
C THR A 111 13.27 -3.71 0.27
N TYR A 112 12.30 -4.61 0.30
CA TYR A 112 11.12 -4.41 1.15
C TYR A 112 11.49 -4.37 2.63
N GLY A 113 12.34 -5.31 3.09
CA GLY A 113 12.79 -5.36 4.47
C GLY A 113 13.61 -4.13 4.87
N GLU A 114 14.46 -3.63 3.99
CA GLU A 114 15.23 -2.40 4.22
C GLU A 114 14.31 -1.17 4.36
N ARG A 115 13.32 -1.04 3.49
CA ARG A 115 12.33 0.03 3.55
C ARG A 115 11.48 -0.04 4.81
N ALA A 116 11.00 -1.23 5.15
CA ALA A 116 10.20 -1.46 6.35
C ALA A 116 11.02 -1.19 7.62
N GLY A 117 12.27 -1.63 7.67
CA GLY A 117 13.18 -1.37 8.80
C GLY A 117 13.43 0.11 9.01
N ASN A 118 13.74 0.84 7.94
CA ASN A 118 13.93 2.29 7.99
C ASN A 118 12.64 3.03 8.39
N ALA A 119 11.50 2.57 7.91
CA ALA A 119 10.20 3.13 8.31
C ALA A 119 9.92 2.93 9.79
N LEU A 120 10.21 1.75 10.32
CA LEU A 120 10.06 1.45 11.74
C LEU A 120 10.91 2.36 12.62
N LEU A 121 12.21 2.51 12.29
CA LEU A 121 13.12 3.36 13.07
C LEU A 121 12.58 4.79 13.16
N ARG A 122 12.15 5.37 12.05
CA ARG A 122 11.56 6.71 12.03
C ARG A 122 10.24 6.80 12.78
N ALA A 123 9.34 5.84 12.56
CA ALA A 123 8.02 5.85 13.18
C ALA A 123 8.10 5.72 14.71
N VAL A 124 8.96 4.85 15.21
CA VAL A 124 9.16 4.65 16.65
C VAL A 124 9.81 5.88 17.29
N GLU A 125 10.83 6.47 16.65
CA GLU A 125 11.46 7.71 17.12
C GLU A 125 10.45 8.85 17.19
N GLN A 126 9.69 9.09 16.14
CA GLN A 126 8.65 10.13 16.09
C GLN A 126 7.55 9.92 17.13
N ALA A 127 7.20 8.68 17.42
CA ALA A 127 6.20 8.34 18.41
C ALA A 127 6.74 8.31 19.86
N GLY A 128 8.03 8.55 20.07
CA GLY A 128 8.65 8.55 21.41
C GLY A 128 8.80 7.17 22.02
N GLY A 129 9.00 6.14 21.21
CA GLY A 129 9.31 4.78 21.61
C GLY A 129 10.78 4.42 21.44
N THR A 130 11.11 3.14 21.61
CA THR A 130 12.46 2.61 21.45
C THR A 130 12.43 1.34 20.59
N VAL A 131 13.28 1.26 19.58
CA VAL A 131 13.57 0.01 18.87
C VAL A 131 14.68 -0.71 19.62
N VAL A 132 14.34 -1.80 20.30
CA VAL A 132 15.29 -2.55 21.15
C VAL A 132 16.13 -3.54 20.34
N SER A 133 15.57 -4.08 19.26
CA SER A 133 16.28 -4.98 18.33
C SER A 133 15.54 -5.08 17.01
N MET A 134 16.29 -5.17 15.94
CA MET A 134 15.77 -5.47 14.60
C MET A 134 16.66 -6.52 13.95
N GLN A 135 16.08 -7.63 13.51
CA GLN A 135 16.79 -8.75 12.92
C GLN A 135 16.28 -9.03 11.51
N THR A 136 17.21 -9.31 10.62
CA THR A 136 16.93 -9.71 9.24
C THR A 136 16.86 -11.23 9.14
N PHE A 137 15.94 -11.74 8.33
CA PHE A 137 15.77 -13.17 8.08
C PHE A 137 15.59 -13.50 6.60
N ASP A 138 15.96 -14.71 6.23
CA ASP A 138 15.53 -15.36 5.01
C ASP A 138 14.29 -16.19 5.28
N ARG A 139 13.43 -16.41 4.29
CA ARG A 139 12.14 -17.11 4.46
C ARG A 139 12.31 -18.63 4.58
N THR A 140 13.20 -19.05 5.48
CA THR A 140 13.43 -20.47 5.84
C THR A 140 13.25 -20.65 7.36
N PRO A 141 12.77 -21.82 7.82
CA PRO A 141 12.57 -22.06 9.25
C PRO A 141 13.83 -21.83 10.09
N ALA A 142 14.99 -22.24 9.57
CA ALA A 142 16.27 -22.09 10.28
C ALA A 142 16.67 -20.60 10.42
N SER A 143 16.55 -19.81 9.37
CA SER A 143 16.87 -18.38 9.41
C SER A 143 15.91 -17.62 10.32
N ILE A 144 14.60 -17.90 10.24
CA ILE A 144 13.60 -17.30 11.11
C ILE A 144 13.91 -17.61 12.58
N THR A 145 14.18 -18.87 12.91
CA THR A 145 14.52 -19.28 14.28
C THR A 145 15.77 -18.58 14.77
N ALA A 146 16.80 -18.48 13.97
CA ALA A 146 18.05 -17.78 14.32
C ALA A 146 17.81 -16.29 14.60
N ALA A 147 17.02 -15.62 13.74
CA ALA A 147 16.66 -14.21 13.91
C ALA A 147 15.85 -13.98 15.20
N VAL A 148 14.87 -14.83 15.48
CA VAL A 148 14.05 -14.75 16.71
C VAL A 148 14.90 -14.94 17.95
N LYS A 149 15.84 -15.88 17.97
CA LYS A 149 16.76 -16.08 19.10
C LYS A 149 17.67 -14.88 19.33
N LYS A 150 18.18 -14.27 18.27
CA LYS A 150 18.97 -13.03 18.38
C LYS A 150 18.14 -11.87 18.94
N LEU A 151 16.90 -11.76 18.50
CA LEU A 151 15.97 -10.76 19.00
C LEU A 151 15.76 -10.89 20.50
N GLN A 152 15.50 -12.10 20.99
CA GLN A 152 15.32 -12.41 22.42
C GLN A 152 16.57 -12.11 23.25
N ALA A 153 17.76 -12.39 22.71
CA ALA A 153 19.02 -12.18 23.42
C ALA A 153 19.36 -10.70 23.63
N SER A 154 18.78 -9.80 22.85
CA SER A 154 19.10 -8.38 22.90
C SER A 154 18.40 -7.66 24.03
N SER A 155 17.08 -7.80 24.15
CA SER A 155 16.25 -7.11 25.16
C SER A 155 14.80 -7.59 25.07
N SER A 156 14.03 -7.36 26.14
CA SER A 156 12.59 -7.58 26.08
C SER A 156 11.90 -6.49 25.22
N TYR A 157 10.85 -6.87 24.53
CA TYR A 157 10.03 -5.98 23.70
C TYR A 157 8.55 -6.15 24.03
N ASP A 158 7.80 -5.04 23.99
CA ASP A 158 6.35 -5.02 24.25
C ASP A 158 5.58 -5.39 22.99
N ALA A 159 6.14 -5.04 21.83
CA ALA A 159 5.57 -5.29 20.52
C ALA A 159 6.64 -5.73 19.52
N LEU A 160 6.25 -6.56 18.58
CA LEU A 160 7.12 -7.07 17.52
C LEU A 160 6.48 -6.86 16.15
N LEU A 161 7.15 -6.08 15.31
CA LEU A 161 6.77 -5.94 13.90
C LEU A 161 7.30 -7.13 13.09
N ILE A 162 6.41 -7.83 12.42
CA ILE A 162 6.75 -8.84 11.41
C ILE A 162 6.49 -8.20 10.04
N ALA A 163 7.52 -7.68 9.42
CA ALA A 163 7.45 -6.89 8.19
C ALA A 163 7.54 -7.79 6.95
N ASP A 164 6.65 -8.76 6.84
CA ASP A 164 6.52 -9.64 5.69
C ASP A 164 5.04 -9.97 5.46
N SER A 165 4.73 -10.81 4.48
CA SER A 165 3.37 -11.23 4.18
C SER A 165 2.70 -11.91 5.37
N GLY A 166 1.37 -11.90 5.39
CA GLY A 166 0.60 -12.61 6.40
C GLY A 166 0.93 -14.12 6.44
N ARG A 167 1.20 -14.72 5.29
CA ARG A 167 1.65 -16.12 5.20
C ARG A 167 2.97 -16.36 5.95
N VAL A 168 3.93 -15.46 5.81
CA VAL A 168 5.20 -15.53 6.57
C VAL A 168 4.95 -15.27 8.05
N ALA A 169 4.09 -14.34 8.40
CA ALA A 169 3.70 -14.09 9.78
C ALA A 169 3.13 -15.34 10.48
N LEU A 170 2.32 -16.12 9.76
CA LEU A 170 1.81 -17.42 10.26
C LEU A 170 2.92 -18.43 10.59
N GLN A 171 4.06 -18.38 9.89
CA GLN A 171 5.23 -19.22 10.15
C GLN A 171 6.10 -18.66 11.29
N VAL A 172 6.25 -17.35 11.34
CA VAL A 172 7.10 -16.64 12.32
C VAL A 172 6.47 -16.63 13.72
N ALA A 173 5.18 -16.37 13.83
CA ALA A 173 4.51 -16.17 15.11
C ALA A 173 4.65 -17.32 16.10
N PRO A 174 4.50 -18.61 15.71
CA PRO A 174 4.73 -19.72 16.65
C PRO A 174 6.15 -19.77 17.18
N ILE A 175 7.14 -19.43 16.37
CA ILE A 175 8.56 -19.41 16.77
C ILE A 175 8.80 -18.28 17.77
N VAL A 176 8.25 -17.11 17.53
CA VAL A 176 8.30 -15.96 18.46
C VAL A 176 7.68 -16.33 19.80
N ARG A 177 6.48 -16.92 19.79
CA ARG A 177 5.78 -17.29 21.03
C ARG A 177 6.56 -18.27 21.90
N LYS A 178 7.32 -19.16 21.28
CA LYS A 178 8.16 -20.16 21.98
C LYS A 178 9.52 -19.62 22.44
N ASN A 179 9.95 -18.48 21.92
CA ASN A 179 11.29 -17.93 22.13
C ASN A 179 11.23 -16.50 22.70
N GLY A 180 10.58 -16.31 23.82
CA GLY A 180 10.59 -15.06 24.59
C GLY A 180 9.53 -14.03 24.21
N GLY A 181 8.83 -14.21 23.11
CA GLY A 181 7.78 -13.28 22.66
C GLY A 181 6.36 -13.68 23.09
N ALA A 182 6.19 -14.45 24.17
CA ALA A 182 4.90 -15.00 24.57
C ALA A 182 3.81 -13.92 24.78
N ASN A 183 4.18 -12.80 25.37
CA ASN A 183 3.27 -11.71 25.72
C ASN A 183 3.40 -10.48 24.80
N ALA A 184 4.28 -10.50 23.81
CA ALA A 184 4.45 -9.38 22.91
C ALA A 184 3.24 -9.20 21.99
N ARG A 185 2.83 -7.96 21.75
CA ARG A 185 1.86 -7.62 20.72
C ARG A 185 2.52 -7.79 19.35
N LEU A 186 1.98 -8.66 18.52
CA LEU A 186 2.46 -8.80 17.14
C LEU A 186 1.85 -7.70 16.28
N LEU A 187 2.68 -7.11 15.44
CA LEU A 187 2.30 -6.06 14.51
C LEU A 187 2.64 -6.49 13.09
N GLY A 188 1.77 -6.14 12.15
CA GLY A 188 1.95 -6.40 10.73
C GLY A 188 2.00 -5.12 9.90
N THR A 189 2.21 -5.29 8.61
CA THR A 189 2.18 -4.24 7.61
C THR A 189 0.98 -4.40 6.67
N GLU A 190 0.85 -3.51 5.69
CA GLU A 190 -0.23 -3.48 4.70
C GLU A 190 -0.38 -4.79 3.92
N ILE A 191 0.72 -5.54 3.75
CA ILE A 191 0.69 -6.81 3.01
C ILE A 191 0.05 -7.97 3.78
N TRP A 192 -0.31 -7.78 5.05
CA TRP A 192 -1.13 -8.76 5.78
C TRP A 192 -2.59 -8.75 5.30
N ASN A 193 -3.04 -7.67 4.72
CA ASN A 193 -4.44 -7.48 4.33
C ASN A 193 -4.94 -8.50 3.28
N THR A 194 -4.04 -9.15 2.57
CA THR A 194 -4.38 -10.14 1.54
C THR A 194 -4.40 -11.57 2.04
N GLU A 195 -4.08 -11.82 3.31
CA GLU A 195 -4.02 -13.17 3.88
C GLU A 195 -5.29 -13.48 4.67
N GLU A 196 -6.17 -14.28 4.08
CA GLU A 196 -7.46 -14.64 4.68
C GLU A 196 -7.35 -15.55 5.89
N SER A 197 -6.25 -16.31 6.02
CA SER A 197 -6.07 -17.31 7.09
C SER A 197 -5.54 -16.74 8.40
N LEU A 198 -5.26 -15.44 8.51
CA LEU A 198 -4.77 -14.82 9.75
C LEU A 198 -5.69 -15.07 10.94
N ALA A 199 -7.00 -14.95 10.73
CA ALA A 199 -8.00 -15.12 11.80
C ALA A 199 -8.16 -16.57 12.26
N ALA A 200 -7.70 -17.54 11.47
CA ALA A 200 -7.71 -18.96 11.84
C ALA A 200 -6.56 -19.32 12.78
N SER A 201 -5.55 -18.47 12.91
CA SER A 201 -4.34 -18.75 13.72
C SER A 201 -4.48 -18.27 15.16
N PRO A 202 -4.51 -19.17 16.15
CA PRO A 202 -4.54 -18.75 17.57
C PRO A 202 -3.32 -17.93 17.98
N VAL A 203 -2.16 -18.16 17.37
CA VAL A 203 -0.89 -17.48 17.69
C VAL A 203 -0.87 -16.00 17.28
N LEU A 204 -1.70 -15.62 16.29
CA LEU A 204 -1.83 -14.25 15.82
C LEU A 204 -2.96 -13.47 16.49
N ARG A 205 -3.75 -14.09 17.36
CA ARG A 205 -4.83 -13.40 18.06
C ARG A 205 -4.30 -12.18 18.80
N GLY A 206 -4.99 -11.05 18.63
CA GLY A 206 -4.59 -9.77 19.19
C GLY A 206 -3.54 -9.02 18.36
N ALA A 207 -3.04 -9.57 17.26
CA ALA A 207 -2.11 -8.87 16.38
C ALA A 207 -2.80 -7.69 15.68
N TRP A 208 -2.06 -6.59 15.49
CA TRP A 208 -2.54 -5.39 14.81
C TRP A 208 -1.77 -5.15 13.52
N TYR A 209 -2.47 -4.67 12.51
CA TYR A 209 -1.85 -4.15 11.29
C TYR A 209 -2.69 -3.01 10.72
N ALA A 210 -2.03 -2.10 10.01
CA ALA A 210 -2.70 -0.99 9.36
C ALA A 210 -2.72 -1.17 7.85
N SER A 211 -3.88 -0.97 7.25
CA SER A 211 -4.09 -1.11 5.82
C SER A 211 -5.23 -0.23 5.33
N VAL A 212 -5.41 -0.15 4.02
CA VAL A 212 -6.60 0.42 3.42
C VAL A 212 -7.84 -0.40 3.79
N SER A 213 -9.00 0.25 3.85
CA SER A 213 -10.26 -0.42 4.16
C SER A 213 -10.70 -1.38 3.06
N ASP A 214 -11.25 -2.54 3.44
CA ASP A 214 -11.77 -3.55 2.52
C ASP A 214 -13.27 -3.45 2.27
N GLY A 215 -13.97 -2.56 2.94
CA GLY A 215 -15.43 -2.47 2.87
C GLY A 215 -15.95 -2.29 1.44
N LEU A 216 -15.48 -1.26 0.75
CA LEU A 216 -15.86 -0.98 -0.63
C LEU A 216 -15.18 -1.93 -1.63
N TYR A 217 -13.97 -2.39 -1.32
CA TYR A 217 -13.31 -3.38 -2.16
C TYR A 217 -14.10 -4.69 -2.28
N ARG A 218 -14.71 -5.16 -1.20
CA ARG A 218 -15.57 -6.38 -1.25
C ARG A 218 -16.76 -6.19 -2.20
N GLN A 219 -17.34 -5.00 -2.24
CA GLN A 219 -18.41 -4.68 -3.20
C GLN A 219 -17.89 -4.66 -4.65
N LEU A 220 -16.73 -4.05 -4.87
CA LEU A 220 -16.05 -4.08 -6.17
C LEU A 220 -15.74 -5.51 -6.61
N ALA A 221 -15.19 -6.33 -5.73
CA ALA A 221 -14.84 -7.72 -6.01
C ALA A 221 -16.08 -8.54 -6.41
N THR A 222 -17.21 -8.32 -5.76
CA THR A 222 -18.48 -8.97 -6.11
C THR A 222 -18.96 -8.56 -7.51
N LYS A 223 -19.00 -7.26 -7.81
CA LYS A 223 -19.35 -6.76 -9.15
C LYS A 223 -18.42 -7.29 -10.22
N TYR A 224 -17.11 -7.29 -9.95
CA TYR A 224 -16.11 -7.77 -10.89
C TYR A 224 -16.30 -9.25 -11.19
N ARG A 225 -16.50 -10.08 -10.16
CA ARG A 225 -16.77 -11.52 -10.32
C ARG A 225 -18.03 -11.79 -11.13
N THR A 226 -19.10 -11.06 -10.85
CA THR A 226 -20.37 -11.20 -11.60
C THR A 226 -20.16 -10.89 -13.09
N ARG A 227 -19.30 -9.92 -13.41
CA ARG A 227 -19.10 -9.51 -14.81
C ARG A 227 -18.07 -10.35 -15.56
N TYR A 228 -16.98 -10.75 -14.89
CA TYR A 228 -15.82 -11.38 -15.53
C TYR A 228 -15.60 -12.84 -15.12
N GLY A 229 -16.41 -13.38 -14.24
CA GLY A 229 -16.36 -14.79 -13.80
C GLY A 229 -15.24 -15.12 -12.80
N SER A 230 -14.37 -14.14 -12.46
CA SER A 230 -13.26 -14.35 -11.53
C SER A 230 -13.10 -13.17 -10.57
N ALA A 231 -12.48 -13.40 -9.43
CA ALA A 231 -12.16 -12.32 -8.50
C ALA A 231 -11.05 -11.42 -9.06
N PRO A 232 -11.09 -10.10 -8.82
CA PRO A 232 -10.00 -9.22 -9.16
C PRO A 232 -8.83 -9.42 -8.21
N PHE A 233 -7.61 -9.09 -8.66
CA PHE A 233 -6.50 -8.90 -7.73
C PHE A 233 -6.77 -7.72 -6.79
N ARG A 234 -6.31 -7.79 -5.55
CA ARG A 234 -6.53 -6.71 -4.57
C ARG A 234 -6.04 -5.34 -5.09
N LEU A 235 -4.91 -5.31 -5.78
CA LEU A 235 -4.32 -4.10 -6.35
C LEU A 235 -5.15 -3.45 -7.46
N SER A 236 -6.14 -4.15 -8.01
CA SER A 236 -6.97 -3.60 -9.08
C SER A 236 -7.88 -2.45 -8.64
N SER A 237 -8.12 -2.30 -7.33
CA SER A 237 -8.77 -1.11 -6.76
C SER A 237 -8.04 0.19 -7.08
N MET A 238 -6.72 0.16 -7.15
CA MET A 238 -5.93 1.35 -7.55
C MET A 238 -6.28 1.83 -8.95
N GLY A 239 -6.46 0.90 -9.90
CA GLY A 239 -6.90 1.26 -11.25
C GLY A 239 -8.32 1.84 -11.26
N TYR A 240 -9.20 1.33 -10.43
CA TYR A 240 -10.54 1.89 -10.25
C TYR A 240 -10.46 3.31 -9.69
N ASP A 241 -9.69 3.51 -8.62
CA ASP A 241 -9.53 4.80 -7.95
C ASP A 241 -8.83 5.84 -8.83
N ALA A 242 -7.88 5.42 -9.67
CA ALA A 242 -7.25 6.29 -10.66
C ALA A 242 -8.27 6.83 -11.69
N VAL A 243 -9.24 6.02 -12.08
CA VAL A 243 -10.33 6.48 -12.95
C VAL A 243 -11.26 7.43 -12.22
N LEU A 244 -11.62 7.15 -10.97
CA LEU A 244 -12.46 8.04 -10.16
C LEU A 244 -11.84 9.43 -10.04
N LEU A 245 -10.57 9.52 -9.68
CA LEU A 245 -9.88 10.81 -9.57
C LEU A 245 -9.77 11.51 -10.93
N THR A 246 -9.51 10.76 -12.00
CA THR A 246 -9.43 11.33 -13.37
C THR A 246 -10.76 11.93 -13.78
N VAL A 247 -11.86 11.23 -13.57
CA VAL A 247 -13.22 11.73 -13.87
C VAL A 247 -13.56 12.97 -13.05
N ARG A 248 -13.17 12.99 -11.76
CA ARG A 248 -13.38 14.17 -10.92
C ARG A 248 -12.64 15.39 -11.46
N ILE A 249 -11.38 15.23 -11.87
CA ILE A 249 -10.60 16.32 -12.46
C ILE A 249 -11.16 16.71 -13.83
N ALA A 250 -11.63 15.75 -14.62
CA ALA A 250 -12.17 15.99 -15.95
C ALA A 250 -13.46 16.83 -15.96
N GLN A 251 -14.12 17.04 -14.83
CA GLN A 251 -15.28 17.94 -14.76
C GLN A 251 -14.91 19.37 -15.25
N ASP A 252 -13.69 19.81 -14.93
CA ASP A 252 -13.17 21.14 -15.26
C ASP A 252 -12.08 21.11 -16.35
N TRP A 253 -11.78 19.93 -16.89
CA TRP A 253 -10.73 19.76 -17.90
C TRP A 253 -11.28 20.05 -19.30
N LYS A 254 -10.72 21.06 -19.95
CA LYS A 254 -11.16 21.47 -21.30
C LYS A 254 -10.65 20.49 -22.37
N PRO A 255 -11.49 20.02 -23.28
CA PRO A 255 -11.08 19.17 -24.39
C PRO A 255 -9.91 19.79 -25.18
N GLY A 256 -8.92 18.95 -25.53
CA GLY A 256 -7.72 19.37 -26.29
C GLY A 256 -6.66 20.12 -25.49
N SER A 257 -6.93 20.51 -24.23
CA SER A 257 -5.92 21.13 -23.37
C SER A 257 -5.06 20.08 -22.65
N PRO A 258 -3.85 20.45 -22.20
CA PRO A 258 -3.05 19.59 -21.32
C PRO A 258 -3.84 19.17 -20.08
N PHE A 259 -3.55 17.98 -19.56
CA PHE A 259 -4.13 17.55 -18.28
C PHE A 259 -3.74 18.53 -17.17
N PRO A 260 -4.69 18.97 -16.32
CA PRO A 260 -4.40 19.94 -15.25
C PRO A 260 -3.67 19.27 -14.08
N THR A 261 -2.39 18.98 -14.24
CA THR A 261 -1.55 18.21 -13.30
C THR A 261 -1.56 18.79 -11.89
N ALA A 262 -1.68 20.11 -11.74
CA ALA A 262 -1.76 20.77 -10.44
C ALA A 262 -2.95 20.25 -9.59
N ARG A 263 -4.04 19.83 -10.22
CA ARG A 263 -5.22 19.28 -9.55
C ARG A 263 -4.94 17.92 -8.87
N LEU A 264 -3.91 17.19 -9.30
CA LEU A 264 -3.46 15.97 -8.62
C LEU A 264 -2.92 16.27 -7.21
N ARG A 265 -2.47 17.48 -6.95
CA ARG A 265 -1.90 17.91 -5.67
C ARG A 265 -2.92 18.63 -4.77
N ASP A 266 -4.20 18.44 -5.02
CA ASP A 266 -5.27 18.97 -4.15
C ASP A 266 -5.05 18.50 -2.71
N PRO A 267 -4.85 19.40 -1.74
CA PRO A 267 -4.60 19.02 -0.34
C PRO A 267 -5.80 18.32 0.31
N GLY A 268 -7.01 18.56 -0.17
CA GLY A 268 -8.21 17.84 0.24
C GLY A 268 -8.27 16.41 -0.26
N GLY A 269 -7.48 16.07 -1.27
CA GLY A 269 -7.34 14.73 -1.80
C GLY A 269 -8.58 14.20 -2.53
N PHE A 270 -8.65 12.89 -2.59
CA PHE A 270 -9.65 12.14 -3.33
C PHE A 270 -10.24 11.04 -2.47
N ALA A 271 -11.45 10.65 -2.76
CA ALA A 271 -12.07 9.46 -2.17
C ALA A 271 -12.13 8.34 -3.21
N GLY A 272 -11.82 7.14 -2.80
CA GLY A 272 -11.81 5.95 -3.65
C GLY A 272 -12.33 4.70 -2.93
N ILE A 273 -12.22 3.58 -3.62
CA ILE A 273 -12.55 2.23 -3.09
C ILE A 273 -11.70 1.91 -1.86
N ASP A 274 -10.45 2.35 -1.87
CA ASP A 274 -9.49 2.15 -0.78
C ASP A 274 -9.53 3.27 0.28
N GLY A 275 -10.58 4.06 0.30
CA GLY A 275 -10.72 5.19 1.20
C GLY A 275 -10.12 6.49 0.67
N ALA A 276 -9.91 7.46 1.56
CA ALA A 276 -9.35 8.75 1.20
C ALA A 276 -7.83 8.65 0.92
N PHE A 277 -7.38 9.38 -0.08
CA PHE A 277 -5.96 9.53 -0.40
C PHE A 277 -5.67 10.91 -1.01
N ARG A 278 -4.42 11.35 -0.91
CA ARG A 278 -3.91 12.54 -1.59
C ARG A 278 -2.47 12.32 -2.00
N PHE A 279 -1.98 13.04 -2.99
CA PHE A 279 -0.55 13.03 -3.34
C PHE A 279 0.20 14.08 -2.54
N ASN A 280 1.29 13.67 -1.90
CA ASN A 280 2.19 14.57 -1.21
C ASN A 280 3.09 15.36 -2.19
N ARG A 281 4.00 16.19 -1.65
CA ARG A 281 4.92 17.02 -2.45
C ARG A 281 5.79 16.18 -3.41
N ASN A 282 6.12 14.96 -3.04
CA ASN A 282 6.95 14.05 -3.82
C ASN A 282 6.14 13.23 -4.84
N GLY A 283 4.82 13.43 -4.91
CA GLY A 283 3.94 12.66 -5.80
C GLY A 283 3.58 11.27 -5.28
N ILE A 284 3.77 10.99 -4.00
CA ILE A 284 3.42 9.70 -3.38
C ILE A 284 2.04 9.83 -2.74
N ALA A 285 1.15 8.86 -2.99
CA ALA A 285 -0.15 8.83 -2.36
C ALA A 285 -0.03 8.61 -0.84
N GLU A 286 -0.52 9.56 -0.07
CA GLU A 286 -0.81 9.42 1.36
C GLU A 286 -2.23 8.89 1.51
N ARG A 287 -2.39 7.82 2.30
CA ARG A 287 -3.67 7.13 2.45
C ARG A 287 -4.18 7.19 3.88
N ALA A 288 -5.48 7.37 4.02
CA ALA A 288 -6.15 7.16 5.28
C ALA A 288 -6.28 5.66 5.56
N LEU A 289 -5.52 5.16 6.55
CA LEU A 289 -5.46 3.75 6.90
C LEU A 289 -6.24 3.45 8.18
N GLU A 290 -6.90 2.29 8.22
CA GLU A 290 -7.49 1.74 9.44
C GLU A 290 -6.51 0.79 10.13
N VAL A 291 -6.69 0.57 11.44
CA VAL A 291 -6.00 -0.48 12.19
C VAL A 291 -6.98 -1.63 12.41
N SER A 292 -6.54 -2.82 12.03
CA SER A 292 -7.28 -4.06 12.22
C SER A 292 -6.63 -4.92 13.30
N GLU A 293 -7.47 -5.68 14.02
CA GLU A 293 -7.04 -6.67 15.00
C GLU A 293 -7.45 -8.07 14.55
N VAL A 294 -6.52 -9.00 14.64
CA VAL A 294 -6.77 -10.42 14.39
C VAL A 294 -7.49 -11.02 15.59
N GLY A 295 -8.71 -11.47 15.41
CA GLY A 295 -9.54 -12.12 16.41
C GLY A 295 -9.64 -13.63 16.22
N ALA A 296 -10.55 -14.24 16.96
CA ALA A 296 -10.86 -15.66 16.84
C ALA A 296 -11.84 -15.88 15.67
N GLY A 297 -11.31 -16.26 14.51
CA GLY A 297 -12.11 -16.50 13.30
C GLY A 297 -12.55 -15.25 12.55
N THR A 298 -12.23 -14.07 13.03
CA THR A 298 -12.58 -12.78 12.41
C THR A 298 -11.46 -11.76 12.51
N ILE A 299 -11.46 -10.80 11.61
CA ILE A 299 -10.62 -9.61 11.69
C ILE A 299 -11.55 -8.41 11.86
N SER A 300 -11.29 -7.59 12.87
CA SER A 300 -12.11 -6.42 13.18
C SER A 300 -11.31 -5.13 13.12
N VAL A 301 -11.93 -4.05 12.68
CA VAL A 301 -11.35 -2.72 12.72
C VAL A 301 -11.41 -2.21 14.16
N VAL A 302 -10.25 -1.91 14.74
CA VAL A 302 -10.15 -1.39 16.12
C VAL A 302 -9.86 0.10 16.17
N ASP A 303 -9.41 0.67 15.05
CA ASP A 303 -9.25 2.11 14.87
C ASP A 303 -9.55 2.46 13.39
N PRO A 304 -10.71 3.12 13.13
CA PRO A 304 -11.15 3.35 11.76
C PRO A 304 -10.25 4.36 11.03
N ALA A 305 -10.23 4.23 9.70
CA ALA A 305 -9.54 5.19 8.86
C ALA A 305 -10.20 6.57 8.95
N PRO A 306 -9.40 7.65 8.98
CA PRO A 306 -9.95 9.01 8.82
C PRO A 306 -10.74 9.13 7.50
N ARG A 307 -11.84 9.90 7.52
CA ARG A 307 -12.67 10.09 6.33
C ARG A 307 -12.06 11.05 5.31
N GLY A 308 -11.01 11.74 5.67
CA GLY A 308 -10.30 12.70 4.83
C GLY A 308 -9.06 13.23 5.54
N PHE A 309 -8.42 14.19 4.92
CA PHE A 309 -7.26 14.87 5.48
C PHE A 309 -7.76 16.18 6.10
N GLY A 310 -7.62 16.32 7.41
CA GLY A 310 -7.96 17.55 8.11
C GLY A 310 -7.20 18.75 7.54
N ASN A 311 -7.87 19.90 7.50
CA ASN A 311 -7.26 21.18 7.14
C ASN A 311 -6.27 21.62 8.24
#